data_ef4dc125d1d621771a8c03bfdfbfbb5e
#
_entry.id   ef4dc125d1d621771a8c03bfdfbfbb5e
#
_cell.length_a   1.000
_cell.length_b   1.000
_cell.length_c   1.000
_cell.angle_alpha   90.00
_cell.angle_beta   90.00
_cell.angle_gamma   90.00
#
_symmetry.space_group_name_H-M   'P 1'
#
loop_
_entity.id
_entity.type
_entity.pdbx_description
1 polymer ?
#
loop_
_entity_poly.entity_id
_entity_poly.type
_entity_poly.pdbx_seq_one_letter_code
_entity_poly.pdbx_strand_id
1 'polypeptide(L)'
;GGLNTPGLISVTAETGQDADTIVYENIIKMRSRCWGYGNAVWLYNQDALPQLMQLVMAIGTSGVPMWQNSAREGEPDMLLGRPAFPCEYCPTVGDAGDLLLGNWSQYLEGSYQPLQSGESVHVRFIYNERTFRFTMRNDGRCWWRAALTPAVSTTTLFPFVAIAART
;
A
#
# COMPACT_ATOMS: atom_id res chain seq x y z
N GLY A 1 -10.01 6.30 1.03
CA GLY A 1 -8.67 5.74 1.00
C GLY A 1 -8.59 4.53 0.08
N GLY A 2 -7.39 4.08 -0.24
CA GLY A 2 -7.16 2.96 -1.17
C GLY A 2 -7.86 1.66 -0.81
N LEU A 3 -8.04 1.38 0.48
CA LEU A 3 -8.71 0.18 0.98
C LEU A 3 -10.25 0.17 0.78
N ASN A 4 -10.86 1.30 0.47
CA ASN A 4 -12.30 1.42 0.23
C ASN A 4 -12.65 1.53 -1.26
N THR A 5 -11.75 1.16 -2.14
CA THR A 5 -11.99 1.17 -3.59
C THR A 5 -12.88 0.00 -3.99
N PRO A 6 -13.96 0.19 -4.78
CA PRO A 6 -14.94 -0.86 -5.09
C PRO A 6 -14.38 -2.10 -5.77
N GLY A 7 -13.25 -1.98 -6.46
CA GLY A 7 -12.60 -3.09 -7.17
C GLY A 7 -11.40 -3.70 -6.43
N LEU A 8 -11.12 -3.27 -5.18
CA LEU A 8 -9.97 -3.77 -4.42
C LEU A 8 -9.99 -5.30 -4.34
N ILE A 9 -8.85 -5.89 -4.69
CA ILE A 9 -8.65 -7.33 -4.53
C ILE A 9 -8.00 -7.58 -3.18
N SER A 10 -8.68 -8.37 -2.34
CA SER A 10 -8.13 -8.85 -1.08
C SER A 10 -7.67 -10.29 -1.23
N VAL A 11 -6.41 -10.56 -0.90
CA VAL A 11 -5.84 -11.92 -0.90
C VAL A 11 -6.03 -12.51 0.49
N THR A 12 -6.79 -13.60 0.56
CA THR A 12 -7.09 -14.31 1.81
C THR A 12 -5.90 -15.12 2.31
N ALA A 13 -5.92 -15.48 3.59
CA ALA A 13 -4.97 -16.40 4.19
C ALA A 13 -4.95 -17.76 3.46
N GLU A 14 -3.80 -18.43 3.50
CA GLU A 14 -3.65 -19.80 3.01
C GLU A 14 -4.26 -20.80 3.98
N THR A 15 -4.61 -21.98 3.46
CA THR A 15 -5.11 -23.05 4.33
C THR A 15 -4.04 -23.51 5.30
N GLY A 16 -4.30 -23.37 6.60
CA GLY A 16 -3.34 -23.73 7.64
C GLY A 16 -2.28 -22.65 7.94
N GLN A 17 -2.45 -21.45 7.42
CA GLN A 17 -1.63 -20.30 7.79
C GLN A 17 -1.95 -19.88 9.23
N ASP A 18 -0.91 -19.66 10.04
CA ASP A 18 -1.07 -19.14 11.40
C ASP A 18 -1.63 -17.71 11.37
N ALA A 19 -2.38 -17.36 12.44
CA ALA A 19 -2.89 -16.01 12.61
C ALA A 19 -1.72 -14.99 12.65
N ASP A 20 -2.00 -13.77 12.22
CA ASP A 20 -1.04 -12.66 12.24
C ASP A 20 0.29 -12.92 11.53
N THR A 21 0.28 -13.82 10.51
CA THR A 21 1.49 -14.13 9.74
C THR A 21 1.36 -13.71 8.27
N ILE A 22 2.50 -13.44 7.64
CA ILE A 22 2.62 -13.22 6.19
C ILE A 22 3.47 -14.35 5.64
N VAL A 23 2.93 -15.08 4.66
CA VAL A 23 3.65 -16.16 4.00
C VAL A 23 3.94 -15.81 2.54
N TYR A 24 4.91 -16.50 1.94
CA TYR A 24 5.37 -16.18 0.58
C TYR A 24 4.27 -16.37 -0.48
N GLU A 25 3.35 -17.30 -0.28
CA GLU A 25 2.22 -17.54 -1.17
C GLU A 25 1.30 -16.33 -1.28
N ASN A 26 1.07 -15.62 -0.15
CA ASN A 26 0.28 -14.40 -0.14
C ASN A 26 0.91 -13.36 -1.08
N ILE A 27 2.23 -13.16 -0.98
CA ILE A 27 2.97 -12.19 -1.80
C ILE A 27 2.91 -12.54 -3.29
N ILE A 28 3.09 -13.82 -3.63
CA ILE A 28 3.00 -14.30 -5.02
C ILE A 28 1.59 -14.08 -5.56
N LYS A 29 0.55 -14.41 -4.78
CA LYS A 29 -0.85 -14.19 -5.18
C LYS A 29 -1.17 -12.70 -5.35
N MET A 30 -0.69 -11.84 -4.47
CA MET A 30 -0.84 -10.39 -4.62
C MET A 30 -0.19 -9.90 -5.91
N ARG A 31 1.04 -10.33 -6.20
CA ARG A 31 1.73 -9.99 -7.43
C ARG A 31 0.98 -10.45 -8.68
N SER A 32 0.45 -11.67 -8.68
CA SER A 32 -0.28 -12.24 -9.82
C SER A 32 -1.59 -11.52 -10.12
N ARG A 33 -2.19 -10.87 -9.11
CA ARG A 33 -3.46 -10.14 -9.19
C ARG A 33 -3.27 -8.64 -9.47
N CYS A 34 -2.05 -8.12 -9.37
CA CYS A 34 -1.75 -6.70 -9.58
C CYS A 34 -1.63 -6.38 -11.07
N TRP A 35 -2.53 -5.52 -11.56
CA TRP A 35 -2.41 -4.98 -12.91
C TRP A 35 -1.31 -3.93 -13.01
N GLY A 36 -0.43 -4.08 -14.02
CA GLY A 36 0.67 -3.13 -14.24
C GLY A 36 1.76 -3.18 -13.16
N TYR A 37 2.14 -4.39 -12.73
CA TYR A 37 3.14 -4.64 -11.68
C TYR A 37 4.45 -3.86 -11.88
N GLY A 38 4.86 -3.60 -13.15
CA GLY A 38 6.08 -2.84 -13.46
C GLY A 38 6.14 -1.43 -12.86
N ASN A 39 5.00 -0.82 -12.52
CA ASN A 39 4.90 0.50 -11.88
C ASN A 39 4.32 0.42 -10.45
N ALA A 40 4.16 -0.77 -9.93
CA ALA A 40 3.59 -0.96 -8.60
C ALA A 40 4.62 -0.73 -7.50
N VAL A 41 4.12 -0.38 -6.32
CA VAL A 41 4.90 -0.12 -5.09
C VAL A 41 4.25 -0.90 -3.96
N TRP A 42 5.06 -1.48 -3.11
CA TRP A 42 4.63 -2.11 -1.87
C TRP A 42 4.57 -1.08 -0.74
N LEU A 43 3.47 -1.09 -0.01
CA LEU A 43 3.33 -0.38 1.26
C LEU A 43 3.06 -1.38 2.35
N TYR A 44 3.74 -1.26 3.47
CA TYR A 44 3.61 -2.19 4.59
C TYR A 44 3.67 -1.44 5.93
N ASN A 45 3.04 -2.00 6.95
CA ASN A 45 3.24 -1.51 8.31
C ASN A 45 4.64 -1.90 8.79
N GLN A 46 5.31 -1.02 9.52
CA GLN A 46 6.68 -1.26 9.98
C GLN A 46 6.79 -2.52 10.86
N ASP A 47 5.74 -2.88 11.58
CA ASP A 47 5.68 -4.11 12.39
C ASP A 47 5.74 -5.39 11.53
N ALA A 48 5.37 -5.30 10.25
CA ALA A 48 5.46 -6.42 9.31
C ALA A 48 6.88 -6.69 8.80
N LEU A 49 7.80 -5.73 8.95
CA LEU A 49 9.16 -5.82 8.40
C LEU A 49 9.92 -7.08 8.84
N PRO A 50 9.92 -7.50 10.13
CA PRO A 50 10.62 -8.71 10.54
C PRO A 50 10.14 -9.96 9.82
N GLN A 51 8.83 -10.07 9.57
CA GLN A 51 8.27 -11.19 8.82
C GLN A 51 8.63 -11.13 7.34
N LEU A 52 8.55 -9.93 6.72
CA LEU A 52 8.90 -9.73 5.31
C LEU A 52 10.37 -10.05 5.02
N MET A 53 11.29 -9.67 5.91
CA MET A 53 12.72 -9.96 5.76
C MET A 53 13.05 -11.45 5.90
N GLN A 54 12.23 -12.22 6.60
CA GLN A 54 12.38 -13.66 6.77
C GLN A 54 11.73 -14.49 5.66
N LEU A 55 11.00 -13.84 4.75
CA LEU A 55 10.31 -14.52 3.66
C LEU A 55 11.30 -15.15 2.68
N VAL A 56 11.18 -16.44 2.55
CA VAL A 56 11.98 -17.25 1.64
C VAL A 56 11.06 -18.08 0.75
N MET A 57 11.25 -17.98 -0.56
CA MET A 57 10.58 -18.86 -1.49
C MET A 57 11.27 -20.22 -1.49
N ALA A 58 10.58 -21.26 -1.01
CA ALA A 58 11.10 -22.60 -0.96
C ALA A 58 11.24 -23.18 -2.38
N ILE A 59 12.46 -23.57 -2.77
CA ILE A 59 12.74 -24.27 -4.01
C ILE A 59 13.49 -25.56 -3.64
N GLY A 60 12.76 -26.66 -3.53
CA GLY A 60 13.30 -27.93 -3.06
C GLY A 60 13.77 -27.81 -1.60
N THR A 61 15.04 -28.11 -1.34
CA THR A 61 15.70 -27.97 -0.03
C THR A 61 16.38 -26.63 0.18
N SER A 62 16.38 -25.77 -0.84
CA SER A 62 16.98 -24.44 -0.82
C SER A 62 15.90 -23.36 -0.80
N GLY A 63 16.26 -22.15 -0.36
CA GLY A 63 15.37 -21.02 -0.33
C GLY A 63 15.98 -19.80 -1.02
N VAL A 64 15.16 -19.04 -1.73
CA VAL A 64 15.54 -17.74 -2.31
C VAL A 64 14.86 -16.64 -1.51
N PRO A 65 15.61 -15.69 -0.91
CA PRO A 65 14.99 -14.57 -0.22
C PRO A 65 14.18 -13.70 -1.19
N MET A 66 12.98 -13.33 -0.76
CA MET A 66 12.08 -12.47 -1.54
C MET A 66 12.35 -10.98 -1.27
N TRP A 67 12.91 -10.69 -0.10
CA TRP A 67 13.29 -9.36 0.31
C TRP A 67 14.74 -9.05 -0.07
N GLN A 68 14.97 -7.87 -0.61
CA GLN A 68 16.29 -7.37 -0.97
C GLN A 68 16.52 -6.03 -0.27
N ASN A 69 17.45 -6.00 0.67
CA ASN A 69 17.86 -4.77 1.31
C ASN A 69 18.60 -3.88 0.32
N SER A 70 18.29 -2.59 0.32
CA SER A 70 19.09 -1.62 -0.43
C SER A 70 20.44 -1.43 0.25
N ALA A 71 21.52 -1.53 -0.53
CA ALA A 71 22.87 -1.21 -0.08
C ALA A 71 23.24 0.26 -0.29
N ARG A 72 22.37 1.02 -0.95
CA ARG A 72 22.58 2.45 -1.26
C ARG A 72 21.73 3.33 -0.35
N GLU A 73 22.34 4.37 0.16
CA GLU A 73 21.65 5.40 0.92
C GLU A 73 20.59 6.09 0.04
N GLY A 74 19.36 6.21 0.54
CA GLY A 74 18.23 6.84 -0.16
C GLY A 74 17.49 5.96 -1.17
N GLU A 75 17.94 4.72 -1.42
CA GLU A 75 17.16 3.76 -2.22
C GLU A 75 16.27 2.89 -1.31
N PRO A 76 15.00 2.67 -1.68
CA PRO A 76 14.11 1.80 -0.90
C PRO A 76 14.52 0.33 -1.02
N ASP A 77 14.18 -0.45 0.01
CA ASP A 77 14.26 -1.90 -0.07
C ASP A 77 13.32 -2.44 -1.14
N MET A 78 13.60 -3.63 -1.64
CA MET A 78 12.83 -4.24 -2.72
C MET A 78 12.18 -5.54 -2.29
N LEU A 79 10.90 -5.69 -2.61
CA LEU A 79 10.16 -6.94 -2.50
C LEU A 79 9.75 -7.42 -3.90
N LEU A 80 10.23 -8.60 -4.30
CA LEU A 80 10.03 -9.15 -5.65
C LEU A 80 10.37 -8.17 -6.78
N GLY A 81 11.47 -7.40 -6.63
CA GLY A 81 11.95 -6.46 -7.64
C GLY A 81 11.12 -5.17 -7.74
N ARG A 82 10.28 -4.85 -6.74
CA ARG A 82 9.55 -3.59 -6.64
C ARG A 82 9.86 -2.89 -5.33
N PRO A 83 9.92 -1.55 -5.32
CA PRO A 83 10.22 -0.80 -4.11
C PRO A 83 9.15 -1.04 -3.04
N ALA A 84 9.60 -1.15 -1.80
CA ALA A 84 8.78 -1.34 -0.62
C ALA A 84 9.03 -0.19 0.36
N PHE A 85 7.96 0.45 0.82
CA PHE A 85 8.02 1.57 1.74
C PHE A 85 7.23 1.29 3.02
N PRO A 86 7.79 1.59 4.20
CA PRO A 86 7.03 1.56 5.43
C PRO A 86 5.97 2.68 5.42
N CYS A 87 4.79 2.38 5.91
CA CYS A 87 3.66 3.31 5.95
C CYS A 87 2.86 3.11 7.24
N GLU A 88 2.88 4.12 8.11
CA GLU A 88 2.14 4.12 9.39
C GLU A 88 0.61 4.11 9.23
N TYR A 89 0.10 4.42 8.04
CA TYR A 89 -1.33 4.32 7.74
C TYR A 89 -1.78 2.91 7.38
N CYS A 90 -0.86 1.96 7.20
CA CYS A 90 -1.19 0.56 7.10
C CYS A 90 -1.53 0.00 8.48
N PRO A 91 -2.59 -0.82 8.64
CA PRO A 91 -2.91 -1.47 9.90
C PRO A 91 -1.79 -2.36 10.41
N THR A 92 -1.89 -2.77 11.67
CA THR A 92 -0.96 -3.71 12.30
C THR A 92 -1.02 -5.09 11.64
N VAL A 93 0.03 -5.88 11.83
CA VAL A 93 0.12 -7.24 11.26
C VAL A 93 -1.08 -8.08 11.66
N GLY A 94 -1.67 -8.76 10.69
CA GLY A 94 -2.86 -9.59 10.86
C GLY A 94 -4.14 -8.91 10.39
N ASP A 95 -4.22 -7.61 10.45
CA ASP A 95 -5.37 -6.84 9.99
C ASP A 95 -5.40 -6.69 8.47
N ALA A 96 -6.61 -6.45 7.92
CA ALA A 96 -6.77 -6.25 6.49
C ALA A 96 -6.04 -4.99 6.00
N GLY A 97 -5.08 -5.16 5.09
CA GLY A 97 -4.33 -4.06 4.48
C GLY A 97 -3.03 -3.69 5.16
N ASP A 98 -2.52 -4.51 6.07
CA ASP A 98 -1.18 -4.37 6.65
C ASP A 98 -0.07 -4.47 5.60
N LEU A 99 -0.36 -5.13 4.47
CA LEU A 99 0.44 -5.13 3.26
C LEU A 99 -0.43 -4.75 2.06
N LEU A 100 -0.02 -3.74 1.33
CA LEU A 100 -0.69 -3.21 0.14
C LEU A 100 0.28 -3.17 -1.04
N LEU A 101 -0.16 -3.67 -2.18
CA LEU A 101 0.50 -3.51 -3.46
C LEU A 101 -0.32 -2.59 -4.34
N GLY A 102 0.24 -1.46 -4.75
CA GLY A 102 -0.49 -0.45 -5.51
C GLY A 102 0.26 0.08 -6.73
N ASN A 103 -0.43 0.12 -7.87
CA ASN A 103 0.01 0.86 -9.05
C ASN A 103 -0.57 2.27 -9.02
N TRP A 104 0.19 3.20 -8.46
CA TRP A 104 -0.24 4.59 -8.23
C TRP A 104 -0.45 5.39 -9.51
N SER A 105 0.04 4.92 -10.67
CA SER A 105 -0.27 5.56 -11.96
C SER A 105 -1.75 5.49 -12.32
N GLN A 106 -2.52 4.62 -11.64
CA GLN A 106 -3.95 4.44 -11.81
C GLN A 106 -4.78 5.13 -10.70
N TYR A 107 -4.15 6.02 -9.93
CA TYR A 107 -4.80 6.84 -8.92
C TYR A 107 -4.97 8.26 -9.43
N LEU A 108 -6.19 8.76 -9.37
CA LEU A 108 -6.50 10.14 -9.73
C LEU A 108 -6.51 11.01 -8.48
N GLU A 109 -5.76 12.08 -8.52
CA GLU A 109 -5.84 13.15 -7.54
C GLU A 109 -6.49 14.39 -8.19
N GLY A 110 -7.53 14.90 -7.55
CA GLY A 110 -8.20 16.13 -7.93
C GLY A 110 -7.94 17.21 -6.89
N SER A 111 -7.29 18.31 -7.27
CA SER A 111 -7.12 19.49 -6.43
C SER A 111 -8.18 20.52 -6.77
N TYR A 112 -9.12 20.75 -5.85
CA TYR A 112 -10.14 21.79 -6.00
C TYR A 112 -9.58 23.16 -5.61
N GLN A 113 -8.78 23.22 -4.55
CA GLN A 113 -8.23 24.46 -4.02
C GLN A 113 -6.75 24.24 -3.65
N PRO A 114 -5.83 24.95 -4.33
CA PRO A 114 -4.41 24.92 -3.94
C PRO A 114 -4.23 25.48 -2.55
N LEU A 115 -3.05 25.30 -1.97
CA LEU A 115 -2.72 25.83 -0.67
C LEU A 115 -2.92 27.34 -0.65
N GLN A 116 -3.85 27.81 0.17
CA GLN A 116 -4.10 29.22 0.44
C GLN A 116 -3.69 29.56 1.86
N SER A 117 -2.98 30.64 2.04
CA SER A 117 -2.62 31.21 3.33
C SER A 117 -3.46 32.44 3.62
N GLY A 118 -3.93 32.58 4.84
CA GLY A 118 -4.61 33.75 5.35
C GLY A 118 -4.00 34.16 6.70
N GLU A 119 -3.83 35.45 6.90
CA GLU A 119 -3.33 36.03 8.14
C GLU A 119 -4.40 36.91 8.77
N SER A 120 -4.54 36.84 10.09
CA SER A 120 -5.43 37.70 10.85
C SER A 120 -4.80 38.09 12.19
N VAL A 121 -4.85 39.37 12.50
CA VAL A 121 -4.47 39.91 13.83
C VAL A 121 -5.68 40.04 14.75
N HIS A 122 -6.91 40.00 14.20
CA HIS A 122 -8.14 40.27 14.96
C HIS A 122 -8.55 39.13 15.89
N VAL A 123 -8.20 37.90 15.58
CA VAL A 123 -8.62 36.71 16.34
C VAL A 123 -8.04 36.70 17.76
N ARG A 124 -6.82 37.21 17.95
CA ARG A 124 -6.10 37.29 19.22
C ARG A 124 -5.46 38.64 19.47
N PHE A 125 -6.18 39.69 19.13
CA PHE A 125 -5.69 41.07 19.21
C PHE A 125 -5.20 41.45 20.62
N ILE A 126 -5.94 41.06 21.67
CA ILE A 126 -5.61 41.34 23.06
C ILE A 126 -4.32 40.69 23.56
N TYR A 127 -3.88 39.63 22.90
CA TYR A 127 -2.63 38.91 23.21
C TYR A 127 -1.45 39.33 22.34
N ASN A 128 -1.65 40.27 21.41
CA ASN A 128 -0.65 40.69 20.44
C ASN A 128 -0.09 39.52 19.58
N GLU A 129 -0.96 38.54 19.23
CA GLU A 129 -0.64 37.34 18.46
C GLU A 129 -1.21 37.45 17.05
N ARG A 130 -0.46 36.92 16.06
CA ARG A 130 -0.92 36.74 14.69
C ARG A 130 -1.39 35.32 14.48
N THR A 131 -2.55 35.15 13.88
CA THR A 131 -3.09 33.84 13.54
C THR A 131 -2.96 33.59 12.06
N PHE A 132 -2.34 32.48 11.69
CA PHE A 132 -2.21 32.02 10.30
C PHE A 132 -3.17 30.86 10.03
N ARG A 133 -3.82 30.89 8.88
CA ARG A 133 -4.70 29.81 8.40
C ARG A 133 -4.20 29.31 7.06
N PHE A 134 -3.97 28.02 6.96
CA PHE A 134 -3.65 27.34 5.72
C PHE A 134 -4.82 26.43 5.34
N THR A 135 -5.30 26.56 4.10
CA THR A 135 -6.41 25.77 3.58
C THR A 135 -6.03 25.15 2.25
N MET A 136 -6.20 23.84 2.14
CA MET A 136 -6.05 23.07 0.90
C MET A 136 -7.22 22.11 0.78
N ARG A 137 -7.74 21.92 -0.44
CA ARG A 137 -8.81 20.96 -0.71
C ARG A 137 -8.41 20.08 -1.87
N ASN A 138 -8.17 18.82 -1.58
CA ASN A 138 -7.88 17.78 -2.55
C ASN A 138 -8.70 16.54 -2.22
N ASP A 139 -8.95 15.73 -3.21
CA ASP A 139 -9.53 14.39 -3.08
C ASP A 139 -8.84 13.46 -4.06
N GLY A 140 -8.88 12.17 -3.78
CA GLY A 140 -8.24 11.19 -4.63
C GLY A 140 -8.94 9.84 -4.60
N ARG A 141 -8.98 9.19 -5.77
CA ARG A 141 -9.56 7.86 -5.90
C ARG A 141 -8.92 7.07 -7.04
N CYS A 142 -9.08 5.77 -6.99
CA CYS A 142 -8.69 4.91 -8.08
C CYS A 142 -9.54 5.23 -9.34
N TRP A 143 -8.88 5.25 -10.50
CA TRP A 143 -9.53 5.41 -11.80
C TRP A 143 -10.52 4.27 -12.10
N TRP A 144 -10.17 3.07 -11.70
CA TRP A 144 -10.93 1.87 -11.96
C TRP A 144 -12.10 1.71 -10.99
N ARG A 145 -13.27 1.38 -11.51
CA ARG A 145 -14.50 1.17 -10.72
C ARG A 145 -14.74 -0.29 -10.36
N ALA A 146 -14.11 -1.21 -11.08
CA ALA A 146 -14.26 -2.65 -10.87
C ALA A 146 -12.97 -3.36 -11.26
N ALA A 147 -12.78 -4.56 -10.74
CA ALA A 147 -11.69 -5.43 -11.16
C ALA A 147 -11.88 -5.89 -12.62
N LEU A 148 -10.79 -5.96 -13.35
CA LEU A 148 -10.76 -6.45 -14.73
C LEU A 148 -10.82 -7.97 -14.73
N THR A 149 -11.75 -8.54 -15.50
CA THR A 149 -11.77 -9.98 -15.80
C THR A 149 -11.11 -10.20 -17.15
N PRO A 150 -9.95 -10.90 -17.23
CA PRO A 150 -9.30 -11.20 -18.49
C PRO A 150 -10.17 -12.11 -19.38
N ALA A 151 -9.99 -12.02 -20.70
CA ALA A 151 -10.82 -12.75 -21.65
C ALA A 151 -10.65 -14.30 -21.56
N VAL A 152 -9.50 -14.78 -21.12
CA VAL A 152 -9.15 -16.21 -21.09
C VAL A 152 -9.02 -16.74 -19.65
N SER A 153 -8.75 -15.88 -18.67
CA SER A 153 -8.58 -16.26 -17.26
C SER A 153 -9.78 -15.84 -16.42
N THR A 154 -10.12 -16.63 -15.42
CA THR A 154 -11.13 -16.28 -14.41
C THR A 154 -10.55 -15.42 -13.28
N THR A 155 -9.22 -15.28 -13.21
CA THR A 155 -8.53 -14.52 -12.17
C THR A 155 -8.61 -13.04 -12.47
N THR A 156 -9.32 -12.29 -11.63
CA THR A 156 -9.49 -10.84 -11.77
C THR A 156 -8.21 -10.08 -11.46
N LEU A 157 -7.98 -8.98 -12.17
CA LEU A 157 -6.83 -8.10 -12.01
C LEU A 157 -7.29 -6.71 -11.56
N PHE A 158 -6.52 -6.07 -10.70
CA PHE A 158 -6.78 -4.72 -10.25
C PHE A 158 -5.46 -3.99 -9.94
N PRO A 159 -5.37 -2.66 -10.12
CA PRO A 159 -4.16 -1.90 -9.80
C PRO A 159 -3.78 -1.89 -8.32
N PHE A 160 -4.73 -2.14 -7.42
CA PHE A 160 -4.52 -2.16 -5.97
C PHE A 160 -4.93 -3.51 -5.42
N VAL A 161 -4.01 -4.15 -4.71
CA VAL A 161 -4.21 -5.46 -4.09
C VAL A 161 -3.79 -5.36 -2.63
N ALA A 162 -4.67 -5.74 -1.73
CA ALA A 162 -4.39 -5.80 -0.30
C ALA A 162 -4.39 -7.24 0.19
N ILE A 163 -3.74 -7.48 1.29
CA ILE A 163 -3.90 -8.73 2.02
C ILE A 163 -5.14 -8.63 2.92
N ALA A 164 -5.92 -9.70 3.03
CA ALA A 164 -7.08 -9.77 3.92
C ALA A 164 -6.66 -9.98 5.37
N ALA A 165 -7.59 -9.79 6.31
CA ALA A 165 -7.35 -10.12 7.71
C ALA A 165 -7.01 -11.62 7.85
N ARG A 166 -6.09 -11.91 8.76
CA ARG A 166 -5.57 -13.24 9.09
C ARG A 166 -5.72 -13.45 10.61
N THR A 167 -6.94 -13.68 11.01
CA THR A 167 -7.33 -13.92 12.42
C THR A 167 -7.71 -15.37 12.62
#